data_dd453e6d3469e591572e0eb4a6454909
#
_entry.id   dd453e6d3469e591572e0eb4a6454909
#
_cell.length_a   1.000
_cell.length_b   1.000
_cell.length_c   1.000
_cell.angle_alpha   90.00
_cell.angle_beta   90.00
_cell.angle_gamma   90.00
#
_symmetry.space_group_name_H-M   'P 1'
#
loop_
_entity.id
_entity.type
_entity.pdbx_description
1 polymer ?
#
loop_
_entity_poly.entity_id
_entity_poly.type
_entity_poly.pdbx_seq_one_letter_code
_entity_poly.pdbx_strand_id
1 'polypeptide(L)'
;MSFLRRHGLSILLVTRSEYFCLRGWPLRLVWAVVVVFLGWMYPADQSFADHLVQRHNLKCSQYFPCPSALRPRVEFWIDVYGRWTTKDAILHDAQRPHRVFKIIKGKACGIKSNTSYIKEQKRQIRLKLERIATMIERKQSITKAKDRHYLNMFPGRSPSVIRRAARNLRCQSGNKDGFRNALRRFGTYGPIVRRVLKDAGLHQDIQYLPFVESSYNPEAYSRVGAAGMWQIMPRTARTLGLELNATMDERLDPEAASWGAARYLKDSRKNLTVAARSKKPNVTDSELTPFVITSYNYGVNGMRRAIKKLGPDFLTVLNRYRTKKFRVAVKNFYAGFLAARHVAKNSGHFFGTYSKGRPLRYDTVILRSSVSIDRIRSVFGISQSRLKSLNPALTRFVWHGWREIPSGYSLRLPPRQGGWANKIAYLRSLPPEAGRGTPKRYTVRSGDTACAIASAFRVKCRDLIDMNRLGRQAVIRVGQSLQIPKRISG
;
A
#
# COMPACT_ATOMS: atom_id res chain seq x y z
N MET A 1 -53.19 -19.24 1.85
CA MET A 1 -53.47 -19.62 0.46
C MET A 1 -52.10 -19.86 -0.17
N SER A 2 -51.54 -21.06 -0.13
CA SER A 2 -51.67 -22.22 -1.03
C SER A 2 -51.30 -21.86 -2.48
N PHE A 3 -50.16 -22.38 -3.02
CA PHE A 3 -50.04 -23.66 -3.68
C PHE A 3 -48.59 -24.06 -4.00
N LEU A 4 -48.27 -25.29 -3.66
CA LEU A 4 -47.14 -26.15 -4.03
C LEU A 4 -47.21 -26.61 -5.51
N ARG A 5 -46.02 -26.98 -6.10
CA ARG A 5 -45.71 -28.26 -6.81
C ARG A 5 -44.30 -28.16 -7.40
N ARG A 6 -43.36 -28.92 -7.00
CA ARG A 6 -42.86 -30.29 -7.26
C ARG A 6 -42.90 -30.72 -8.74
N HIS A 7 -41.73 -30.98 -9.32
CA HIS A 7 -41.51 -32.09 -10.28
C HIS A 7 -40.12 -32.70 -10.06
N GLY A 8 -40.12 -33.94 -9.65
CA GLY A 8 -38.99 -34.82 -9.55
C GLY A 8 -38.82 -35.57 -10.87
N LEU A 9 -37.60 -35.90 -11.22
CA LEU A 9 -37.27 -36.89 -12.26
C LEU A 9 -36.52 -38.06 -11.62
N SER A 10 -37.19 -39.20 -11.60
CA SER A 10 -36.63 -40.51 -11.21
C SER A 10 -35.87 -41.09 -12.43
N ILE A 11 -34.65 -41.54 -12.21
CA ILE A 11 -33.91 -42.33 -13.19
C ILE A 11 -34.08 -43.82 -12.77
N LEU A 12 -34.74 -44.58 -13.62
CA LEU A 12 -34.91 -46.02 -13.54
C LEU A 12 -33.58 -46.71 -13.94
N LEU A 13 -33.07 -47.52 -13.04
CA LEU A 13 -32.07 -48.54 -13.32
C LEU A 13 -32.77 -49.76 -13.97
N VAL A 14 -32.45 -50.07 -15.19
CA VAL A 14 -32.78 -51.34 -15.85
C VAL A 14 -31.52 -52.15 -15.92
N THR A 15 -31.50 -53.23 -15.10
CA THR A 15 -30.52 -54.31 -15.21
C THR A 15 -31.01 -55.28 -16.29
N ARG A 16 -30.22 -55.53 -17.34
CA ARG A 16 -30.31 -56.73 -18.16
C ARG A 16 -28.93 -57.34 -18.36
N SER A 17 -28.73 -58.46 -17.79
CA SER A 17 -27.60 -59.38 -18.01
C SER A 17 -27.80 -60.10 -19.37
N GLU A 18 -26.86 -59.97 -20.28
CA GLU A 18 -26.68 -60.97 -21.31
C GLU A 18 -25.20 -61.38 -21.36
N TYR A 19 -24.98 -62.63 -21.10
CA TYR A 19 -23.69 -63.30 -21.24
C TYR A 19 -23.38 -63.48 -22.74
N PHE A 20 -22.33 -62.84 -23.22
CA PHE A 20 -21.69 -63.23 -24.49
C PHE A 20 -20.28 -63.76 -24.22
N CYS A 21 -20.16 -65.06 -24.40
CA CYS A 21 -18.91 -65.79 -24.26
C CYS A 21 -18.08 -65.58 -25.56
N LEU A 22 -17.01 -64.80 -25.52
CA LEU A 22 -15.97 -64.77 -26.54
C LEU A 22 -14.68 -65.33 -25.99
N ARG A 23 -14.41 -66.55 -26.41
CA ARG A 23 -13.10 -67.21 -26.25
C ARG A 23 -12.02 -66.49 -27.07
N GLY A 24 -10.89 -66.25 -26.37
CA GLY A 24 -9.57 -66.26 -27.01
C GLY A 24 -9.01 -64.91 -27.41
N TRP A 25 -8.49 -64.17 -26.44
CA TRP A 25 -7.37 -63.21 -26.69
C TRP A 25 -6.41 -63.26 -25.50
N PRO A 26 -5.09 -63.23 -25.73
CA PRO A 26 -4.14 -63.51 -24.67
C PRO A 26 -3.97 -62.31 -23.72
N LEU A 27 -3.91 -62.59 -22.43
CA LEU A 27 -3.79 -61.68 -21.27
C LEU A 27 -2.63 -60.63 -21.32
N ARG A 28 -1.82 -60.62 -22.36
CA ARG A 28 -0.69 -59.66 -22.49
C ARG A 28 -1.04 -58.29 -23.08
N LEU A 29 -2.19 -58.13 -23.72
CA LEU A 29 -2.61 -56.87 -24.34
C LEU A 29 -3.43 -55.96 -23.41
N VAL A 30 -4.03 -56.51 -22.35
CA VAL A 30 -4.86 -55.73 -21.42
C VAL A 30 -4.00 -54.85 -20.50
N TRP A 31 -2.77 -55.26 -20.16
CA TRP A 31 -1.85 -54.47 -19.35
C TRP A 31 -1.22 -53.29 -20.10
N ALA A 32 -1.07 -53.36 -21.41
CA ALA A 32 -0.49 -52.29 -22.20
C ALA A 32 -1.46 -51.09 -22.36
N VAL A 33 -2.78 -51.37 -22.45
CA VAL A 33 -3.80 -50.31 -22.59
C VAL A 33 -4.07 -49.59 -21.26
N VAL A 34 -4.02 -50.30 -20.12
CA VAL A 34 -4.22 -49.70 -18.80
C VAL A 34 -3.02 -48.84 -18.43
N VAL A 35 -1.79 -49.18 -18.81
CA VAL A 35 -0.58 -48.39 -18.55
C VAL A 35 -0.52 -47.11 -19.41
N VAL A 36 -1.08 -47.15 -20.64
CA VAL A 36 -1.14 -45.96 -21.51
C VAL A 36 -2.22 -44.98 -21.05
N PHE A 37 -3.35 -45.43 -20.49
CA PHE A 37 -4.41 -44.54 -19.97
C PHE A 37 -4.09 -43.98 -18.58
N LEU A 38 -3.32 -44.66 -17.74
CA LEU A 38 -2.86 -44.11 -16.44
C LEU A 38 -1.71 -43.12 -16.60
N GLY A 39 -0.99 -43.12 -17.73
CA GLY A 39 0.06 -42.12 -18.02
C GLY A 39 -0.50 -40.76 -18.45
N TRP A 40 -1.78 -40.63 -18.74
CA TRP A 40 -2.42 -39.37 -19.20
C TRP A 40 -3.25 -38.69 -18.12
N MET A 41 -3.34 -39.24 -16.89
CA MET A 41 -4.04 -38.64 -15.76
C MET A 41 -3.13 -38.04 -14.69
N TYR A 42 -1.84 -37.87 -14.94
CA TYR A 42 -1.07 -36.91 -14.17
C TYR A 42 -1.33 -35.52 -14.75
N PRO A 43 -1.88 -34.59 -13.97
CA PRO A 43 -2.00 -33.22 -14.44
C PRO A 43 -0.58 -32.74 -14.76
N ALA A 44 -0.33 -32.49 -16.05
CA ALA A 44 0.87 -31.81 -16.48
C ALA A 44 1.03 -30.58 -15.60
N ASP A 45 2.17 -30.50 -14.96
CA ASP A 45 2.61 -29.59 -13.92
C ASP A 45 2.10 -28.14 -14.21
N GLN A 46 0.87 -27.82 -13.79
CA GLN A 46 0.28 -26.47 -13.87
C GLN A 46 1.11 -25.43 -13.10
N SER A 47 2.12 -25.88 -12.32
CA SER A 47 2.97 -25.04 -11.51
C SER A 47 3.95 -24.18 -12.34
N PHE A 48 4.29 -24.53 -13.57
CA PHE A 48 5.27 -23.78 -14.37
C PHE A 48 4.69 -22.55 -15.07
N ALA A 49 3.43 -22.56 -15.46
CA ALA A 49 2.78 -21.41 -16.10
C ALA A 49 2.49 -20.27 -15.12
N ASP A 50 2.34 -20.59 -13.83
CA ASP A 50 2.03 -19.63 -12.75
C ASP A 50 3.21 -18.74 -12.35
N HIS A 51 4.43 -19.04 -12.79
CA HIS A 51 5.64 -18.31 -12.39
C HIS A 51 5.99 -17.12 -13.29
N LEU A 52 5.34 -17.01 -14.43
CA LEU A 52 5.62 -15.93 -15.36
C LEU A 52 4.77 -14.71 -15.03
N VAL A 53 5.42 -13.54 -14.94
CA VAL A 53 4.74 -12.25 -14.94
C VAL A 53 3.92 -12.13 -16.20
N GLN A 54 2.62 -11.86 -16.05
CA GLN A 54 1.72 -11.74 -17.21
C GLN A 54 2.01 -10.45 -17.99
N ARG A 55 1.91 -10.53 -19.30
CA ARG A 55 1.90 -9.34 -20.15
C ARG A 55 0.52 -8.69 -20.07
N HIS A 56 0.50 -7.39 -19.85
CA HIS A 56 -0.71 -6.61 -19.74
C HIS A 56 -0.78 -5.57 -20.88
N ASN A 57 -1.98 -5.27 -21.36
CA ASN A 57 -2.19 -4.16 -22.29
C ASN A 57 -2.07 -2.83 -21.55
N LEU A 58 -0.82 -2.45 -21.24
CA LEU A 58 -0.49 -1.28 -20.45
C LEU A 58 -0.67 0.00 -21.28
N LYS A 59 -1.70 0.78 -20.99
CA LYS A 59 -1.93 2.10 -21.58
C LYS A 59 -1.13 3.15 -20.83
N CYS A 60 -0.01 3.57 -21.40
CA CYS A 60 0.80 4.69 -20.94
C CYS A 60 0.25 5.98 -21.53
N SER A 61 0.57 7.11 -20.93
CA SER A 61 0.22 8.44 -21.46
C SER A 61 1.48 9.28 -21.64
N GLN A 62 1.37 10.32 -22.44
CA GLN A 62 2.46 11.29 -22.59
C GLN A 62 2.88 11.85 -21.22
N TYR A 63 1.94 12.14 -20.33
CA TYR A 63 2.23 12.65 -18.99
C TYR A 63 2.86 11.61 -18.05
N PHE A 64 2.49 10.31 -18.18
CA PHE A 64 3.07 9.20 -17.41
C PHE A 64 3.73 8.20 -18.35
N PRO A 65 4.95 8.48 -18.81
CA PRO A 65 5.65 7.62 -19.76
C PRO A 65 6.04 6.29 -19.15
N CYS A 66 5.93 5.24 -19.95
CA CYS A 66 6.42 3.91 -19.56
C CYS A 66 7.29 3.31 -20.66
N PRO A 67 8.56 3.73 -20.75
CA PRO A 67 9.49 3.22 -21.74
C PRO A 67 9.57 1.68 -21.68
N SER A 68 9.85 1.05 -22.83
CA SER A 68 9.86 -0.43 -22.97
C SER A 68 10.69 -1.14 -21.91
N ALA A 69 11.85 -0.57 -21.55
CA ALA A 69 12.73 -1.12 -20.51
C ALA A 69 12.13 -1.08 -19.08
N LEU A 70 11.11 -0.25 -18.84
CA LEU A 70 10.40 -0.18 -17.55
C LEU A 70 9.20 -1.14 -17.51
N ARG A 71 8.64 -1.48 -18.67
CA ARG A 71 7.42 -2.28 -18.80
C ARG A 71 7.41 -3.59 -17.99
N PRO A 72 8.44 -4.45 -18.06
CA PRO A 72 8.45 -5.71 -17.31
C PRO A 72 8.38 -5.49 -15.78
N ARG A 73 8.91 -4.36 -15.30
CA ARG A 73 8.83 -3.98 -13.89
C ARG A 73 7.42 -3.53 -13.51
N VAL A 74 6.73 -2.81 -14.40
CA VAL A 74 5.33 -2.41 -14.19
C VAL A 74 4.41 -3.63 -14.18
N GLU A 75 4.59 -4.56 -15.12
CA GLU A 75 3.81 -5.80 -15.22
C GLU A 75 3.93 -6.66 -13.97
N PHE A 76 5.13 -6.78 -13.39
CA PHE A 76 5.31 -7.43 -12.09
C PHE A 76 4.44 -6.80 -10.99
N TRP A 77 4.40 -5.47 -10.91
CA TRP A 77 3.58 -4.78 -9.91
C TRP A 77 2.08 -4.85 -10.22
N ILE A 78 1.67 -4.96 -11.48
CA ILE A 78 0.28 -5.25 -11.85
C ILE A 78 -0.13 -6.61 -11.29
N ASP A 79 0.71 -7.63 -11.44
CA ASP A 79 0.46 -8.96 -10.87
C ASP A 79 0.43 -8.94 -9.32
N VAL A 80 1.32 -8.16 -8.68
CA VAL A 80 1.28 -7.97 -7.21
C VAL A 80 -0.05 -7.38 -6.75
N TYR A 81 -0.62 -6.43 -7.48
CA TYR A 81 -1.86 -5.75 -7.11
C TYR A 81 -3.13 -6.45 -7.62
N GLY A 82 -3.06 -7.15 -8.75
CA GLY A 82 -4.24 -7.70 -9.42
C GLY A 82 -4.35 -9.23 -9.40
N ARG A 83 -3.25 -9.95 -9.20
CA ARG A 83 -3.21 -11.41 -9.33
C ARG A 83 -2.89 -12.13 -8.03
N TRP A 84 -1.80 -11.78 -7.35
CA TRP A 84 -1.31 -12.46 -6.16
C TRP A 84 -1.90 -11.88 -4.87
N THR A 85 -2.38 -12.78 -3.99
CA THR A 85 -3.01 -12.40 -2.72
C THR A 85 -1.98 -12.00 -1.65
N THR A 86 -2.43 -11.37 -0.58
CA THR A 86 -1.56 -11.05 0.58
C THR A 86 -0.98 -12.29 1.26
N LYS A 87 -1.56 -13.47 0.99
CA LYS A 87 -1.09 -14.76 1.51
C LYS A 87 -0.01 -15.41 0.64
N ASP A 88 0.27 -14.89 -0.57
CA ASP A 88 1.23 -15.45 -1.51
C ASP A 88 2.61 -14.80 -1.33
N ALA A 89 3.68 -15.61 -1.40
CA ALA A 89 5.06 -15.12 -1.42
C ALA A 89 5.68 -15.32 -2.80
N ILE A 90 6.17 -14.23 -3.37
CA ILE A 90 6.81 -14.19 -4.69
C ILE A 90 8.32 -14.04 -4.48
N LEU A 91 9.09 -15.07 -4.84
CA LEU A 91 10.55 -15.06 -4.77
C LEU A 91 11.10 -14.60 -6.12
N HIS A 92 11.79 -13.46 -6.13
CA HIS A 92 12.20 -12.78 -7.35
C HIS A 92 13.59 -12.10 -7.21
N ASP A 93 14.15 -11.69 -8.35
CA ASP A 93 15.34 -10.82 -8.39
C ASP A 93 14.99 -9.40 -7.93
N ALA A 94 15.63 -8.92 -6.88
CA ALA A 94 15.41 -7.57 -6.35
C ALA A 94 15.71 -6.45 -7.35
N GLN A 95 16.66 -6.66 -8.28
CA GLN A 95 17.03 -5.66 -9.29
C GLN A 95 16.11 -5.70 -10.52
N ARG A 96 15.61 -6.88 -10.87
CA ARG A 96 14.71 -7.12 -11.99
C ARG A 96 13.50 -7.93 -11.51
N PRO A 97 12.50 -7.30 -10.87
CA PRO A 97 11.42 -8.00 -10.17
C PRO A 97 10.57 -8.91 -11.06
N HIS A 98 10.50 -8.64 -12.36
CA HIS A 98 9.86 -9.53 -13.34
C HIS A 98 10.54 -10.90 -13.50
N ARG A 99 11.77 -11.09 -12.99
CA ARG A 99 12.39 -12.41 -12.86
C ARG A 99 11.86 -13.09 -11.62
N VAL A 100 10.71 -13.72 -11.74
CA VAL A 100 10.06 -14.47 -10.67
C VAL A 100 10.54 -15.92 -10.70
N PHE A 101 11.23 -16.36 -9.65
CA PHE A 101 11.79 -17.70 -9.55
C PHE A 101 10.83 -18.72 -8.95
N LYS A 102 9.98 -18.27 -8.01
CA LYS A 102 8.99 -19.14 -7.36
C LYS A 102 7.86 -18.32 -6.74
N ILE A 103 6.65 -18.86 -6.85
CA ILE A 103 5.46 -18.38 -6.12
C ILE A 103 5.09 -19.45 -5.11
N ILE A 104 4.88 -19.04 -3.85
CA ILE A 104 4.51 -19.90 -2.74
C ILE A 104 3.15 -19.45 -2.25
N LYS A 105 2.14 -20.27 -2.51
CA LYS A 105 0.76 -20.00 -2.08
C LYS A 105 0.61 -20.18 -0.58
N GLY A 106 -0.20 -19.36 0.07
CA GLY A 106 -0.54 -19.47 1.49
C GLY A 106 0.59 -19.11 2.47
N LYS A 107 1.77 -18.66 1.99
CA LYS A 107 2.94 -18.39 2.83
C LYS A 107 3.49 -16.98 2.61
N ALA A 108 2.80 -15.96 3.13
CA ALA A 108 3.20 -14.56 3.00
C ALA A 108 4.62 -14.28 3.50
N CYS A 109 5.29 -13.32 2.87
CA CYS A 109 6.59 -12.80 3.30
C CYS A 109 6.48 -12.03 4.62
N GLY A 110 7.52 -12.11 5.47
CA GLY A 110 7.60 -11.32 6.71
C GLY A 110 6.76 -11.86 7.87
N ILE A 111 6.05 -12.97 7.70
CA ILE A 111 5.36 -13.69 8.76
C ILE A 111 6.37 -14.60 9.47
N LYS A 112 6.48 -14.49 10.80
CA LYS A 112 7.47 -15.20 11.62
C LYS A 112 7.46 -16.72 11.38
N SER A 113 6.28 -17.34 11.36
CA SER A 113 6.10 -18.80 11.13
C SER A 113 6.54 -19.25 9.73
N ASN A 114 6.59 -18.37 8.74
CA ASN A 114 6.99 -18.70 7.37
C ASN A 114 8.48 -18.44 7.10
N THR A 115 9.19 -17.78 8.03
CA THR A 115 10.54 -17.24 7.77
C THR A 115 11.55 -18.32 7.43
N SER A 116 11.60 -19.42 8.17
CA SER A 116 12.52 -20.55 7.94
C SER A 116 12.26 -21.21 6.59
N TYR A 117 11.00 -21.50 6.28
CA TYR A 117 10.60 -22.10 5.01
C TYR A 117 10.98 -21.20 3.81
N ILE A 118 10.67 -19.91 3.87
CA ILE A 118 11.01 -18.95 2.80
C ILE A 118 12.55 -18.82 2.66
N LYS A 119 13.29 -18.83 3.77
CA LYS A 119 14.75 -18.81 3.75
C LYS A 119 15.30 -20.04 3.04
N GLU A 120 14.76 -21.21 3.31
CA GLU A 120 15.17 -22.46 2.65
C GLU A 120 14.86 -22.42 1.14
N GLN A 121 13.65 -22.01 0.74
CA GLN A 121 13.30 -21.86 -0.67
C GLN A 121 14.25 -20.90 -1.41
N LYS A 122 14.63 -19.80 -0.78
CA LYS A 122 15.64 -18.86 -1.34
C LYS A 122 17.02 -19.52 -1.45
N ARG A 123 17.42 -20.34 -0.48
CA ARG A 123 18.68 -21.10 -0.54
C ARG A 123 18.69 -22.05 -1.73
N GLN A 124 17.63 -22.82 -1.95
CA GLN A 124 17.49 -23.75 -3.08
C GLN A 124 17.58 -23.01 -4.43
N ILE A 125 16.89 -21.88 -4.57
CA ILE A 125 16.97 -21.06 -5.79
C ILE A 125 18.39 -20.56 -6.01
N ARG A 126 19.07 -20.10 -4.95
CA ARG A 126 20.46 -19.62 -5.02
C ARG A 126 21.39 -20.71 -5.52
N LEU A 127 21.37 -21.89 -4.92
CA LEU A 127 22.20 -23.03 -5.32
C LEU A 127 21.98 -23.42 -6.78
N LYS A 128 20.71 -23.42 -7.22
CA LYS A 128 20.36 -23.70 -8.61
C LYS A 128 20.96 -22.66 -9.57
N LEU A 129 20.79 -21.37 -9.28
CA LEU A 129 21.33 -20.30 -10.12
C LEU A 129 22.87 -20.32 -10.15
N GLU A 130 23.54 -20.59 -9.03
CA GLU A 130 25.00 -20.74 -8.98
C GLU A 130 25.46 -21.93 -9.83
N ARG A 131 24.78 -23.08 -9.74
CA ARG A 131 25.06 -24.25 -10.57
C ARG A 131 24.93 -23.95 -12.06
N ILE A 132 23.82 -23.30 -12.47
CA ILE A 132 23.59 -22.90 -13.88
C ILE A 132 24.72 -21.97 -14.35
N ALA A 133 25.13 -20.99 -13.54
CA ALA A 133 26.22 -20.09 -13.87
C ALA A 133 27.53 -20.83 -14.09
N THR A 134 27.84 -21.81 -13.23
CA THR A 134 29.06 -22.66 -13.33
C THR A 134 29.00 -23.56 -14.56
N MET A 135 27.86 -24.16 -14.89
CA MET A 135 27.70 -24.97 -16.11
C MET A 135 27.97 -24.15 -17.38
N ILE A 136 27.47 -22.90 -17.44
CA ILE A 136 27.73 -21.99 -18.58
C ILE A 136 29.23 -21.68 -18.70
N GLU A 137 29.91 -21.37 -17.59
CA GLU A 137 31.37 -21.10 -17.57
C GLU A 137 32.21 -22.30 -18.05
N ARG A 138 31.78 -23.52 -17.65
CA ARG A 138 32.41 -24.77 -18.06
C ARG A 138 31.95 -25.27 -19.43
N LYS A 139 31.14 -24.49 -20.17
CA LYS A 139 30.55 -24.86 -21.46
C LYS A 139 29.78 -26.19 -21.43
N GLN A 140 29.19 -26.54 -20.28
CA GLN A 140 28.43 -27.77 -20.09
C GLN A 140 26.99 -27.59 -20.54
N SER A 141 26.40 -28.64 -21.14
CA SER A 141 25.02 -28.64 -21.60
C SER A 141 24.01 -28.61 -20.45
N ILE A 142 23.02 -27.73 -20.53
CA ILE A 142 21.93 -27.62 -19.54
C ILE A 142 20.73 -28.41 -20.05
N THR A 143 20.66 -29.70 -19.67
CA THR A 143 19.65 -30.65 -20.16
C THR A 143 18.37 -30.67 -19.33
N LYS A 144 18.46 -30.42 -18.00
CA LYS A 144 17.31 -30.48 -17.10
C LYS A 144 16.30 -29.38 -17.41
N ALA A 145 15.04 -29.74 -17.67
CA ALA A 145 13.95 -28.79 -18.01
C ALA A 145 13.82 -27.64 -16.97
N LYS A 146 13.89 -27.97 -15.67
CA LYS A 146 13.87 -26.96 -14.60
C LYS A 146 15.02 -25.96 -14.66
N ASP A 147 16.20 -26.37 -15.09
CA ASP A 147 17.35 -25.47 -15.20
C ASP A 147 17.26 -24.61 -16.46
N ARG A 148 16.78 -25.17 -17.57
CA ARG A 148 16.45 -24.40 -18.79
C ARG A 148 15.41 -23.33 -18.53
N HIS A 149 14.37 -23.62 -17.73
CA HIS A 149 13.38 -22.62 -17.33
C HIS A 149 14.03 -21.42 -16.63
N TYR A 150 14.92 -21.67 -15.64
CA TYR A 150 15.66 -20.57 -14.97
C TYR A 150 16.58 -19.83 -15.92
N LEU A 151 17.29 -20.55 -16.82
CA LEU A 151 18.19 -19.95 -17.81
C LEU A 151 17.48 -19.01 -18.76
N ASN A 152 16.25 -19.34 -19.19
CA ASN A 152 15.45 -18.53 -20.10
C ASN A 152 15.08 -17.16 -19.51
N MET A 153 15.17 -16.97 -18.19
CA MET A 153 15.01 -15.65 -17.56
C MET A 153 16.22 -14.73 -17.78
N PHE A 154 17.31 -15.26 -18.38
CA PHE A 154 18.58 -14.56 -18.61
C PHE A 154 18.96 -14.62 -20.11
N PRO A 155 18.35 -13.82 -20.98
CA PRO A 155 18.55 -13.92 -22.44
C PRO A 155 20.04 -13.87 -22.85
N GLY A 156 20.83 -13.05 -22.18
CA GLY A 156 22.27 -12.94 -22.44
C GLY A 156 23.13 -14.05 -21.82
N ARG A 157 22.54 -15.03 -21.14
CA ARG A 157 23.19 -16.19 -20.50
C ARG A 157 24.49 -15.88 -19.76
N SER A 158 24.66 -14.64 -19.24
CA SER A 158 25.89 -14.21 -18.55
C SER A 158 25.97 -14.80 -17.15
N PRO A 159 27.01 -15.58 -16.81
CA PRO A 159 27.21 -16.16 -15.49
C PRO A 159 27.22 -15.10 -14.37
N SER A 160 27.89 -13.97 -14.61
CA SER A 160 27.99 -12.87 -13.64
C SER A 160 26.62 -12.24 -13.33
N VAL A 161 25.73 -12.14 -14.34
CA VAL A 161 24.35 -11.63 -14.15
C VAL A 161 23.51 -12.64 -13.37
N ILE A 162 23.66 -13.95 -13.66
CA ILE A 162 22.93 -15.02 -12.96
C ILE A 162 23.37 -15.08 -11.49
N ARG A 163 24.67 -15.05 -11.19
CA ARG A 163 25.18 -14.99 -9.81
C ARG A 163 24.72 -13.73 -9.06
N ARG A 164 24.67 -12.60 -9.76
CA ARG A 164 24.12 -11.36 -9.16
C ARG A 164 22.67 -11.53 -8.77
N ALA A 165 21.84 -12.15 -9.59
CA ALA A 165 20.43 -12.45 -9.27
C ALA A 165 20.34 -13.43 -8.08
N ALA A 166 21.19 -14.46 -8.02
CA ALA A 166 21.27 -15.40 -6.90
C ALA A 166 21.54 -14.70 -5.55
N ARG A 167 22.43 -13.69 -5.54
CA ARG A 167 22.72 -12.87 -4.36
C ARG A 167 21.61 -11.87 -4.00
N ASN A 168 20.77 -11.48 -4.96
CA ASN A 168 19.74 -10.45 -4.79
C ASN A 168 18.31 -11.01 -4.66
N LEU A 169 18.14 -12.24 -4.21
CA LEU A 169 16.82 -12.85 -4.02
C LEU A 169 15.99 -12.10 -2.97
N ARG A 170 14.81 -11.67 -3.35
CA ARG A 170 13.84 -10.98 -2.50
C ARG A 170 12.55 -11.78 -2.42
N CYS A 171 11.82 -11.59 -1.32
CA CYS A 171 10.45 -12.05 -1.14
C CYS A 171 9.53 -10.83 -1.18
N GLN A 172 8.50 -10.87 -2.02
CA GLN A 172 7.41 -9.89 -2.09
C GLN A 172 6.10 -10.62 -1.86
N SER A 173 5.27 -10.15 -0.93
CA SER A 173 3.88 -10.63 -0.84
C SER A 173 3.03 -10.02 -1.94
N GLY A 174 2.05 -10.77 -2.44
CA GLY A 174 1.00 -10.19 -3.26
C GLY A 174 0.15 -9.20 -2.46
N ASN A 175 -0.75 -8.49 -3.13
CA ASN A 175 -1.63 -7.50 -2.49
C ASN A 175 -3.00 -7.39 -3.17
N LYS A 176 -3.46 -8.42 -3.88
CA LYS A 176 -4.74 -8.41 -4.61
C LYS A 176 -5.92 -8.06 -3.72
N ASP A 177 -6.06 -8.73 -2.59
CA ASP A 177 -7.10 -8.52 -1.58
C ASP A 177 -6.98 -7.16 -0.89
N GLY A 178 -5.76 -6.74 -0.55
CA GLY A 178 -5.49 -5.38 -0.05
C GLY A 178 -5.84 -4.29 -1.06
N PHE A 179 -5.57 -4.52 -2.35
CA PHE A 179 -5.91 -3.58 -3.41
C PHE A 179 -7.43 -3.49 -3.64
N ARG A 180 -8.16 -4.61 -3.57
CA ARG A 180 -9.65 -4.61 -3.59
C ARG A 180 -10.21 -3.76 -2.44
N ASN A 181 -9.67 -3.88 -1.24
CA ASN A 181 -10.07 -3.03 -0.11
C ASN A 181 -9.69 -1.56 -0.31
N ALA A 182 -8.57 -1.28 -0.99
CA ALA A 182 -8.19 0.07 -1.38
C ALA A 182 -9.18 0.68 -2.38
N LEU A 183 -9.68 -0.09 -3.34
CA LEU A 183 -10.72 0.36 -4.28
C LEU A 183 -12.03 0.74 -3.58
N ARG A 184 -12.41 0.03 -2.50
CA ARG A 184 -13.56 0.45 -1.68
C ARG A 184 -13.31 1.83 -1.07
N ARG A 185 -12.17 2.02 -0.41
CA ARG A 185 -11.78 3.32 0.18
C ARG A 185 -11.65 4.41 -0.88
N PHE A 186 -11.15 4.09 -2.06
CA PHE A 186 -11.12 5.00 -3.20
C PHE A 186 -12.51 5.49 -3.61
N GLY A 187 -13.54 4.65 -3.54
CA GLY A 187 -14.94 5.07 -3.73
C GLY A 187 -15.35 6.17 -2.74
N THR A 188 -14.92 6.07 -1.49
CA THR A 188 -15.23 7.04 -0.43
C THR A 188 -14.43 8.34 -0.55
N TYR A 189 -13.12 8.26 -0.73
CA TYR A 189 -12.22 9.42 -0.63
C TYR A 189 -11.76 9.96 -1.99
N GLY A 190 -11.86 9.16 -3.05
CA GLY A 190 -11.45 9.55 -4.40
C GLY A 190 -12.10 10.84 -4.92
N PRO A 191 -13.40 11.11 -4.69
CA PRO A 191 -14.02 12.38 -5.07
C PRO A 191 -13.33 13.60 -4.43
N ILE A 192 -12.96 13.52 -3.15
CA ILE A 192 -12.19 14.59 -2.45
C ILE A 192 -10.83 14.79 -3.10
N VAL A 193 -10.09 13.70 -3.32
CA VAL A 193 -8.77 13.75 -3.95
C VAL A 193 -8.84 14.36 -5.34
N ARG A 194 -9.80 13.95 -6.17
CA ARG A 194 -9.97 14.50 -7.52
C ARG A 194 -10.26 16.00 -7.52
N ARG A 195 -11.14 16.44 -6.62
CA ARG A 195 -11.43 17.87 -6.47
C ARG A 195 -10.16 18.64 -6.12
N VAL A 196 -9.44 18.23 -5.07
CA VAL A 196 -8.20 18.89 -4.65
C VAL A 196 -7.15 18.90 -5.76
N LEU A 197 -6.95 17.80 -6.50
CA LEU A 197 -6.01 17.75 -7.61
C LEU A 197 -6.41 18.69 -8.75
N LYS A 198 -7.71 18.77 -9.07
CA LYS A 198 -8.25 19.71 -10.07
C LYS A 198 -7.97 21.16 -9.65
N ASP A 199 -8.36 21.51 -8.43
CA ASP A 199 -8.21 22.87 -7.89
C ASP A 199 -6.72 23.26 -7.74
N ALA A 200 -5.83 22.30 -7.49
CA ALA A 200 -4.39 22.50 -7.49
C ALA A 200 -3.75 22.54 -8.89
N GLY A 201 -4.49 22.32 -9.98
CA GLY A 201 -3.96 22.27 -11.34
C GLY A 201 -3.04 21.06 -11.58
N LEU A 202 -3.28 19.94 -10.93
CA LEU A 202 -2.50 18.72 -11.08
C LEU A 202 -3.23 17.66 -11.91
N HIS A 203 -2.46 16.81 -12.60
CA HIS A 203 -3.03 15.73 -13.40
C HIS A 203 -3.83 14.76 -12.53
N GLN A 204 -5.07 14.44 -12.98
CA GLN A 204 -6.03 13.65 -12.21
C GLN A 204 -5.55 12.23 -11.87
N ASP A 205 -4.68 11.64 -12.68
CA ASP A 205 -4.15 10.30 -12.42
C ASP A 205 -3.18 10.24 -11.22
N ILE A 206 -2.75 11.38 -10.67
CA ILE A 206 -2.04 11.44 -9.38
C ILE A 206 -2.91 10.86 -8.23
N GLN A 207 -4.23 10.85 -8.40
CA GLN A 207 -5.15 10.19 -7.46
C GLN A 207 -4.82 8.70 -7.18
N TYR A 208 -4.02 8.05 -8.02
CA TYR A 208 -3.63 6.66 -7.80
C TYR A 208 -2.38 6.49 -6.91
N LEU A 209 -1.73 7.58 -6.51
CA LEU A 209 -0.55 7.52 -5.64
C LEU A 209 -0.87 6.96 -4.23
N PRO A 210 -1.99 7.30 -3.57
CA PRO A 210 -2.36 6.72 -2.28
C PRO A 210 -2.57 5.20 -2.27
N PHE A 211 -2.81 4.56 -3.43
CA PHE A 211 -2.83 3.09 -3.50
C PHE A 211 -1.48 2.48 -3.15
N VAL A 212 -0.39 3.14 -3.56
CA VAL A 212 0.99 2.69 -3.31
C VAL A 212 1.42 3.03 -1.88
N GLU A 213 0.99 4.18 -1.36
CA GLU A 213 1.41 4.70 -0.06
C GLU A 213 0.74 3.98 1.12
N SER A 214 -0.59 3.89 1.10
CA SER A 214 -1.36 3.37 2.23
C SER A 214 -2.50 2.42 1.84
N SER A 215 -2.62 2.06 0.57
CA SER A 215 -3.84 1.44 0.05
C SER A 215 -5.08 2.30 0.32
N TYR A 216 -4.97 3.62 0.20
CA TYR A 216 -6.05 4.59 0.45
C TYR A 216 -6.56 4.60 1.91
N ASN A 217 -5.75 4.19 2.89
CA ASN A 217 -6.15 4.18 4.29
C ASN A 217 -5.84 5.51 4.99
N PRO A 218 -6.85 6.32 5.38
CA PRO A 218 -6.63 7.60 6.05
C PRO A 218 -6.07 7.42 7.48
N GLU A 219 -6.26 6.27 8.10
CA GLU A 219 -5.78 5.97 9.46
C GLU A 219 -4.42 5.25 9.48
N ALA A 220 -3.74 5.13 8.33
CA ALA A 220 -2.48 4.41 8.25
C ALA A 220 -1.34 5.14 8.98
N TYR A 221 -0.58 4.38 9.79
CA TYR A 221 0.67 4.83 10.40
C TYR A 221 1.80 3.87 10.05
N SER A 222 2.91 4.41 9.60
CA SER A 222 4.14 3.63 9.39
C SER A 222 4.97 3.54 10.66
N ARG A 223 5.86 2.54 10.73
CA ARG A 223 6.82 2.41 11.86
C ARG A 223 7.77 3.59 12.00
N VAL A 224 7.95 4.40 10.96
CA VAL A 224 8.84 5.56 10.94
C VAL A 224 8.09 6.89 11.06
N GLY A 225 6.78 6.83 11.39
CA GLY A 225 5.95 8.00 11.70
C GLY A 225 5.29 8.67 10.50
N ALA A 226 5.34 8.11 9.29
CA ALA A 226 4.48 8.57 8.20
C ALA A 226 3.02 8.25 8.51
N ALA A 227 2.08 9.14 8.18
CA ALA A 227 0.68 8.98 8.54
C ALA A 227 -0.27 9.38 7.41
N GLY A 228 -1.48 8.81 7.51
CA GLY A 228 -2.60 9.10 6.64
C GLY A 228 -2.52 8.43 5.27
N MET A 229 -3.51 8.74 4.47
CA MET A 229 -3.69 8.20 3.13
C MET A 229 -2.47 8.47 2.22
N TRP A 230 -1.82 9.61 2.39
CA TRP A 230 -0.68 10.09 1.63
C TRP A 230 0.68 9.79 2.28
N GLN A 231 0.72 9.13 3.44
CA GLN A 231 1.94 8.76 4.18
C GLN A 231 2.93 9.93 4.36
N ILE A 232 2.41 11.09 4.79
CA ILE A 232 3.21 12.29 5.00
C ILE A 232 4.01 12.16 6.31
N MET A 233 5.31 12.45 6.26
CA MET A 233 6.18 12.46 7.44
C MET A 233 5.92 13.70 8.30
N PRO A 234 6.09 13.64 9.65
CA PRO A 234 5.79 14.77 10.55
C PRO A 234 6.52 16.07 10.17
N ARG A 235 7.81 15.98 9.83
CA ARG A 235 8.59 17.15 9.40
C ARG A 235 8.04 17.74 8.10
N THR A 236 7.71 16.88 7.15
CA THR A 236 7.13 17.29 5.86
C THR A 236 5.75 17.91 6.06
N ALA A 237 4.91 17.37 6.95
CA ALA A 237 3.60 17.93 7.26
C ALA A 237 3.72 19.41 7.68
N ARG A 238 4.62 19.72 8.63
CA ARG A 238 4.85 21.10 9.10
C ARG A 238 5.34 22.03 7.98
N THR A 239 6.26 21.58 7.12
CA THR A 239 6.73 22.40 5.98
C THR A 239 5.66 22.63 4.92
N LEU A 240 4.65 21.75 4.85
CA LEU A 240 3.50 21.89 3.97
C LEU A 240 2.33 22.66 4.62
N GLY A 241 2.49 23.18 5.83
CA GLY A 241 1.47 23.92 6.56
C GLY A 241 0.32 23.06 7.05
N LEU A 242 0.54 21.74 7.23
CA LEU A 242 -0.43 20.86 7.88
C LEU A 242 -0.28 20.97 9.40
N GLU A 243 -1.40 21.09 10.08
CA GLU A 243 -1.43 21.14 11.54
C GLU A 243 -1.14 19.77 12.13
N LEU A 244 -0.15 19.73 13.02
CA LEU A 244 0.29 18.53 13.72
C LEU A 244 0.64 18.87 15.15
N ASN A 245 -0.31 18.65 16.06
CA ASN A 245 -0.18 18.91 17.49
C ASN A 245 -0.93 17.86 18.32
N ALA A 246 -1.13 18.14 19.61
CA ALA A 246 -1.84 17.25 20.52
C ALA A 246 -3.35 17.12 20.21
N THR A 247 -3.95 18.11 19.55
CA THR A 247 -5.38 18.16 19.25
C THR A 247 -5.68 17.65 17.86
N MET A 248 -4.83 17.99 16.89
CA MET A 248 -5.03 17.68 15.48
C MET A 248 -3.81 17.03 14.83
N ASP A 249 -4.08 16.11 13.91
CA ASP A 249 -3.13 15.54 12.96
C ASP A 249 -3.78 15.55 11.56
N GLU A 250 -3.60 16.64 10.84
CA GLU A 250 -4.21 16.82 9.51
C GLU A 250 -3.68 15.88 8.44
N ARG A 251 -2.62 15.12 8.72
CA ARG A 251 -2.17 14.04 7.84
C ARG A 251 -3.20 12.92 7.72
N LEU A 252 -4.09 12.79 8.71
CA LEU A 252 -5.19 11.82 8.74
C LEU A 252 -6.44 12.34 8.03
N ASP A 253 -6.55 13.65 7.82
CA ASP A 253 -7.66 14.24 7.08
C ASP A 253 -7.48 14.04 5.57
N PRO A 254 -8.42 13.37 4.87
CA PRO A 254 -8.28 13.12 3.44
C PRO A 254 -8.13 14.38 2.58
N GLU A 255 -8.79 15.47 2.97
CA GLU A 255 -8.75 16.72 2.21
C GLU A 255 -7.48 17.53 2.50
N ALA A 256 -7.20 17.81 3.78
CA ALA A 256 -6.00 18.54 4.19
C ALA A 256 -4.71 17.83 3.72
N ALA A 257 -4.64 16.49 3.93
CA ALA A 257 -3.50 15.71 3.45
C ALA A 257 -3.36 15.72 1.92
N SER A 258 -4.47 15.78 1.17
CA SER A 258 -4.43 15.89 -0.31
C SER A 258 -3.89 17.26 -0.75
N TRP A 259 -4.27 18.34 -0.07
CA TRP A 259 -3.67 19.67 -0.30
C TRP A 259 -2.18 19.69 0.03
N GLY A 260 -1.78 19.06 1.12
CA GLY A 260 -0.36 18.90 1.47
C GLY A 260 0.41 18.13 0.39
N ALA A 261 -0.12 16.99 -0.07
CA ALA A 261 0.49 16.20 -1.14
C ALA A 261 0.57 16.97 -2.47
N ALA A 262 -0.46 17.73 -2.82
CA ALA A 262 -0.49 18.57 -4.02
C ALA A 262 0.61 19.64 -3.96
N ARG A 263 0.75 20.35 -2.84
CA ARG A 263 1.87 21.31 -2.61
C ARG A 263 3.22 20.64 -2.76
N TYR A 264 3.42 19.49 -2.10
CA TYR A 264 4.68 18.73 -2.21
C TYR A 264 5.04 18.40 -3.65
N LEU A 265 4.09 17.92 -4.45
CA LEU A 265 4.32 17.55 -5.85
C LEU A 265 4.61 18.77 -6.74
N LYS A 266 3.94 19.90 -6.53
CA LYS A 266 4.22 21.15 -7.23
C LYS A 266 5.62 21.68 -6.91
N ASP A 267 5.99 21.71 -5.63
CA ASP A 267 7.31 22.15 -5.19
C ASP A 267 8.41 21.20 -5.69
N SER A 268 8.16 19.88 -5.65
CA SER A 268 9.06 18.88 -6.21
C SER A 268 9.28 19.12 -7.71
N ARG A 269 8.21 19.34 -8.48
CA ARG A 269 8.31 19.64 -9.90
C ARG A 269 9.17 20.89 -10.13
N LYS A 270 8.86 22.01 -9.48
CA LYS A 270 9.64 23.26 -9.59
C LYS A 270 11.14 23.02 -9.32
N ASN A 271 11.46 22.38 -8.20
CA ASN A 271 12.85 22.10 -7.80
C ASN A 271 13.58 21.17 -8.77
N LEU A 272 12.91 20.15 -9.30
CA LEU A 272 13.50 19.18 -10.21
C LEU A 272 13.64 19.74 -11.61
N THR A 273 12.74 20.63 -12.06
CA THR A 273 12.85 21.37 -13.34
C THR A 273 14.12 22.19 -13.37
N VAL A 274 14.40 22.97 -12.32
CA VAL A 274 15.64 23.76 -12.22
C VAL A 274 16.87 22.87 -12.34
N ALA A 275 16.90 21.75 -11.60
CA ALA A 275 18.02 20.81 -11.64
C ALA A 275 18.16 20.09 -13.00
N ALA A 276 17.08 19.84 -13.69
CA ALA A 276 17.08 19.15 -14.98
C ALA A 276 17.51 20.10 -16.11
N ARG A 277 17.00 21.34 -16.13
CA ARG A 277 17.35 22.33 -17.12
C ARG A 277 18.82 22.70 -17.10
N SER A 278 19.49 22.63 -15.96
CA SER A 278 20.96 22.82 -15.89
C SER A 278 21.77 21.73 -16.62
N LYS A 279 21.13 20.61 -16.99
CA LYS A 279 21.75 19.49 -17.74
C LYS A 279 21.12 19.28 -19.13
N LYS A 280 19.86 19.67 -19.30
CA LYS A 280 19.10 19.56 -20.53
C LYS A 280 18.11 20.76 -20.57
N PRO A 281 18.42 21.87 -21.23
CA PRO A 281 17.58 23.08 -21.26
C PRO A 281 16.13 22.79 -21.65
N ASN A 282 15.91 21.96 -22.67
CA ASN A 282 14.60 21.63 -23.25
C ASN A 282 13.98 20.38 -22.64
N VAL A 283 14.19 20.15 -21.33
CA VAL A 283 13.54 19.01 -20.63
C VAL A 283 12.03 19.21 -20.59
N THR A 284 11.30 18.19 -20.99
CA THR A 284 9.83 18.20 -21.03
C THR A 284 9.21 17.78 -19.69
N ASP A 285 7.94 18.12 -19.50
CA ASP A 285 7.15 17.67 -18.34
C ASP A 285 7.01 16.15 -18.28
N SER A 286 6.90 15.50 -19.43
CA SER A 286 6.87 14.05 -19.56
C SER A 286 8.14 13.40 -18.99
N GLU A 287 9.31 13.92 -19.33
CA GLU A 287 10.61 13.43 -18.85
C GLU A 287 10.77 13.65 -17.33
N LEU A 288 10.19 14.72 -16.78
CA LEU A 288 10.27 15.03 -15.35
C LEU A 288 9.31 14.23 -14.49
N THR A 289 8.15 13.83 -15.02
CA THR A 289 7.10 13.16 -14.23
C THR A 289 7.58 11.91 -13.48
N PRO A 290 8.38 11.00 -14.07
CA PRO A 290 8.93 9.85 -13.32
C PRO A 290 9.78 10.26 -12.11
N PHE A 291 10.53 11.34 -12.23
CA PHE A 291 11.33 11.89 -11.14
C PHE A 291 10.47 12.54 -10.06
N VAL A 292 9.45 13.31 -10.45
CA VAL A 292 8.51 13.94 -9.52
C VAL A 292 7.77 12.87 -8.69
N ILE A 293 7.21 11.86 -9.34
CA ILE A 293 6.55 10.75 -8.63
C ILE A 293 7.55 10.00 -7.74
N THR A 294 8.75 9.67 -8.24
CA THR A 294 9.75 8.95 -7.43
C THR A 294 10.26 9.80 -6.26
N SER A 295 10.27 11.14 -6.38
CA SER A 295 10.69 12.03 -5.29
C SER A 295 9.77 11.96 -4.08
N TYR A 296 8.53 11.56 -4.26
CA TYR A 296 7.58 11.38 -3.16
C TYR A 296 8.09 10.35 -2.13
N ASN A 297 8.72 9.28 -2.60
CA ASN A 297 9.32 8.24 -1.76
C ASN A 297 10.79 8.54 -1.38
N TYR A 298 11.58 9.06 -2.32
CA TYR A 298 13.02 9.26 -2.14
C TYR A 298 13.38 10.63 -1.55
N GLY A 299 12.44 11.56 -1.62
CA GLY A 299 12.65 12.98 -1.28
C GLY A 299 13.22 13.79 -2.46
N VAL A 300 12.72 15.02 -2.62
CA VAL A 300 13.09 15.92 -3.71
C VAL A 300 14.61 16.17 -3.78
N ASN A 301 15.26 16.37 -2.64
CA ASN A 301 16.71 16.59 -2.59
C ASN A 301 17.52 15.37 -3.06
N GLY A 302 17.01 14.15 -2.80
CA GLY A 302 17.59 12.92 -3.29
C GLY A 302 17.54 12.81 -4.80
N MET A 303 16.37 13.09 -5.40
CA MET A 303 16.19 13.07 -6.85
C MET A 303 16.96 14.21 -7.53
N ARG A 304 17.00 15.42 -6.94
CA ARG A 304 17.82 16.54 -7.43
C ARG A 304 19.28 16.15 -7.55
N ARG A 305 19.87 15.48 -6.54
CA ARG A 305 21.26 14.99 -6.63
C ARG A 305 21.43 13.93 -7.72
N ALA A 306 20.45 13.05 -7.92
CA ALA A 306 20.49 12.04 -8.98
C ALA A 306 20.52 12.68 -10.38
N ILE A 307 19.65 13.67 -10.63
CA ILE A 307 19.59 14.44 -11.87
C ILE A 307 20.89 15.23 -12.10
N LYS A 308 21.41 15.94 -11.09
CA LYS A 308 22.68 16.68 -11.21
C LYS A 308 23.85 15.75 -11.56
N LYS A 309 23.86 14.50 -11.04
CA LYS A 309 24.95 13.54 -11.28
C LYS A 309 24.84 12.86 -12.65
N LEU A 310 23.64 12.48 -13.12
CA LEU A 310 23.46 11.60 -14.27
C LEU A 310 22.57 12.18 -15.38
N GLY A 311 22.10 13.42 -15.23
CA GLY A 311 21.14 14.04 -16.14
C GLY A 311 19.69 13.59 -15.89
N PRO A 312 18.72 14.20 -16.62
CA PRO A 312 17.30 13.96 -16.49
C PRO A 312 16.79 12.76 -17.32
N ASP A 313 17.61 11.76 -17.59
CA ASP A 313 17.15 10.48 -18.13
C ASP A 313 16.82 9.51 -16.99
N PHE A 314 15.52 9.17 -16.85
CA PHE A 314 15.04 8.37 -15.74
C PHE A 314 15.58 6.94 -15.73
N LEU A 315 15.74 6.33 -16.92
CA LEU A 315 16.28 4.96 -17.01
C LEU A 315 17.77 4.91 -16.65
N THR A 316 18.52 5.91 -17.05
CA THR A 316 19.94 6.06 -16.66
C THR A 316 20.06 6.19 -15.14
N VAL A 317 19.24 7.06 -14.50
CA VAL A 317 19.23 7.20 -13.04
C VAL A 317 18.82 5.90 -12.36
N LEU A 318 17.77 5.23 -12.83
CA LEU A 318 17.28 3.97 -12.29
C LEU A 318 18.38 2.87 -12.32
N ASN A 319 19.14 2.81 -13.41
CA ASN A 319 20.13 1.77 -13.65
C ASN A 319 21.51 2.10 -13.06
N ARG A 320 21.96 3.36 -13.06
CA ARG A 320 23.33 3.76 -12.73
C ARG A 320 23.47 4.49 -11.39
N TYR A 321 22.40 5.16 -10.89
CA TYR A 321 22.51 5.88 -9.63
C TYR A 321 22.62 4.92 -8.44
N ARG A 322 23.65 5.14 -7.59
CA ARG A 322 23.97 4.28 -6.43
C ARG A 322 24.19 5.14 -5.19
N THR A 323 23.35 4.94 -4.18
CA THR A 323 23.52 5.47 -2.82
C THR A 323 22.91 4.50 -1.81
N LYS A 324 23.32 4.60 -0.54
CA LYS A 324 22.73 3.77 0.55
C LYS A 324 21.21 3.92 0.67
N LYS A 325 20.65 5.07 0.28
CA LYS A 325 19.20 5.36 0.35
C LYS A 325 18.44 5.08 -0.95
N PHE A 326 19.11 5.05 -2.12
CA PHE A 326 18.48 4.72 -3.40
C PHE A 326 18.33 3.20 -3.57
N ARG A 327 17.45 2.62 -2.73
CA ARG A 327 17.25 1.17 -2.60
C ARG A 327 16.17 0.65 -3.57
N VAL A 328 15.94 -0.64 -3.51
CA VAL A 328 14.97 -1.37 -4.36
C VAL A 328 13.56 -0.76 -4.31
N ALA A 329 13.10 -0.32 -3.13
CA ALA A 329 11.79 0.32 -2.98
C ALA A 329 11.67 1.59 -3.83
N VAL A 330 12.67 2.49 -3.76
CA VAL A 330 12.72 3.71 -4.57
C VAL A 330 12.74 3.39 -6.07
N LYS A 331 13.54 2.40 -6.48
CA LYS A 331 13.64 1.96 -7.88
C LYS A 331 12.35 1.38 -8.45
N ASN A 332 11.49 0.87 -7.59
CA ASN A 332 10.20 0.30 -7.97
C ASN A 332 9.04 1.29 -7.85
N PHE A 333 9.26 2.46 -7.25
CA PHE A 333 8.17 3.34 -6.85
C PHE A 333 7.34 3.85 -8.03
N TYR A 334 7.98 4.38 -9.06
CA TYR A 334 7.26 4.83 -10.26
C TYR A 334 6.57 3.67 -11.00
N ALA A 335 7.23 2.51 -11.11
CA ALA A 335 6.60 1.32 -11.70
C ALA A 335 5.40 0.83 -10.88
N GLY A 336 5.49 0.87 -9.55
CA GLY A 336 4.37 0.58 -8.63
C GLY A 336 3.20 1.55 -8.81
N PHE A 337 3.49 2.84 -8.99
CA PHE A 337 2.46 3.85 -9.28
C PHE A 337 1.77 3.59 -10.64
N LEU A 338 2.52 3.32 -11.71
CA LEU A 338 1.95 2.99 -13.02
C LEU A 338 1.07 1.73 -12.96
N ALA A 339 1.52 0.71 -12.22
CA ALA A 339 0.77 -0.51 -12.00
C ALA A 339 -0.53 -0.25 -11.21
N ALA A 340 -0.47 0.51 -10.12
CA ALA A 340 -1.65 0.87 -9.33
C ALA A 340 -2.67 1.66 -10.17
N ARG A 341 -2.19 2.61 -10.99
CA ARG A 341 -3.00 3.33 -11.97
C ARG A 341 -3.68 2.39 -12.95
N HIS A 342 -2.94 1.44 -13.53
CA HIS A 342 -3.47 0.47 -14.49
C HIS A 342 -4.53 -0.43 -13.86
N VAL A 343 -4.24 -1.03 -12.70
CA VAL A 343 -5.15 -1.94 -11.99
C VAL A 343 -6.42 -1.22 -11.54
N ALA A 344 -6.30 0.01 -11.03
CA ALA A 344 -7.46 0.79 -10.60
C ALA A 344 -8.37 1.21 -11.75
N LYS A 345 -7.79 1.63 -12.90
CA LYS A 345 -8.55 1.97 -14.12
C LYS A 345 -9.24 0.76 -14.74
N ASN A 346 -8.67 -0.41 -14.60
CA ASN A 346 -9.21 -1.66 -15.15
C ASN A 346 -9.74 -2.59 -14.03
N SER A 347 -10.27 -2.01 -12.96
CA SER A 347 -10.65 -2.76 -11.75
C SER A 347 -11.68 -3.86 -12.00
N GLY A 348 -12.61 -3.69 -12.96
CA GLY A 348 -13.54 -4.73 -13.38
C GLY A 348 -12.85 -5.99 -13.92
N HIS A 349 -11.79 -5.81 -14.72
CA HIS A 349 -11.00 -6.93 -15.24
C HIS A 349 -10.32 -7.74 -14.12
N PHE A 350 -9.74 -7.06 -13.12
CA PHE A 350 -8.96 -7.72 -12.07
C PHE A 350 -9.80 -8.29 -10.92
N PHE A 351 -10.95 -7.67 -10.63
CA PHE A 351 -11.72 -7.97 -9.41
C PHE A 351 -13.18 -8.35 -9.70
N GLY A 352 -13.63 -8.30 -10.96
CA GLY A 352 -15.05 -8.45 -11.28
C GLY A 352 -15.90 -7.36 -10.62
N THR A 353 -17.12 -7.73 -10.23
CA THR A 353 -17.99 -6.84 -9.44
C THR A 353 -17.48 -6.75 -8.00
N TYR A 354 -17.35 -5.54 -7.47
CA TYR A 354 -16.99 -5.29 -6.08
C TYR A 354 -17.75 -4.08 -5.52
N SER A 355 -18.02 -4.08 -4.22
CA SER A 355 -18.68 -2.97 -3.55
C SER A 355 -17.76 -1.76 -3.47
N LYS A 356 -18.13 -0.67 -4.14
CA LYS A 356 -17.46 0.64 -4.00
C LYS A 356 -17.95 1.32 -2.72
N GLY A 357 -17.03 1.97 -1.98
CA GLY A 357 -17.43 2.81 -0.87
C GLY A 357 -18.27 3.99 -1.35
N ARG A 358 -19.26 4.38 -0.55
CA ARG A 358 -20.06 5.58 -0.85
C ARG A 358 -19.20 6.83 -0.66
N PRO A 359 -19.30 7.85 -1.54
CA PRO A 359 -18.62 9.12 -1.36
C PRO A 359 -18.89 9.71 0.03
N LEU A 360 -17.86 10.26 0.65
CA LEU A 360 -18.00 10.92 1.94
C LEU A 360 -18.83 12.19 1.75
N ARG A 361 -19.94 12.27 2.48
CA ARG A 361 -20.83 13.46 2.52
C ARG A 361 -20.93 13.95 3.95
N TYR A 362 -20.88 15.27 4.14
CA TYR A 362 -20.97 15.92 5.44
C TYR A 362 -21.41 17.36 5.29
N ASP A 363 -22.04 17.89 6.34
CA ASP A 363 -22.23 19.32 6.57
C ASP A 363 -21.03 19.83 7.40
N THR A 364 -20.71 21.10 7.28
CA THR A 364 -19.58 21.71 7.98
C THR A 364 -20.05 22.82 8.90
N VAL A 365 -19.53 22.83 10.12
CA VAL A 365 -19.77 23.86 11.13
C VAL A 365 -18.44 24.41 11.66
N ILE A 366 -18.22 25.72 11.54
CA ILE A 366 -17.05 26.36 12.13
C ILE A 366 -17.33 26.63 13.62
N LEU A 367 -16.54 26.06 14.49
CA LEU A 367 -16.62 26.26 15.93
C LEU A 367 -16.08 27.66 16.28
N ARG A 368 -16.87 28.48 17.01
CA ARG A 368 -16.45 29.83 17.41
C ARG A 368 -15.67 29.86 18.73
N SER A 369 -15.78 28.81 19.53
CA SER A 369 -15.04 28.62 20.79
C SER A 369 -14.51 27.20 20.89
N SER A 370 -13.55 26.97 21.80
CA SER A 370 -13.14 25.60 22.13
C SER A 370 -14.28 24.86 22.81
N VAL A 371 -14.46 23.57 22.46
CA VAL A 371 -15.58 22.75 22.95
C VAL A 371 -15.18 21.31 23.15
N SER A 372 -15.69 20.67 24.20
CA SER A 372 -15.43 19.26 24.47
C SER A 372 -16.14 18.36 23.45
N ILE A 373 -15.56 17.20 23.19
CA ILE A 373 -16.19 16.18 22.31
C ILE A 373 -17.49 15.66 22.93
N ASP A 374 -17.61 15.61 24.24
CA ASP A 374 -18.80 15.14 24.92
C ASP A 374 -19.97 16.14 24.74
N ARG A 375 -19.70 17.44 24.83
CA ARG A 375 -20.68 18.48 24.51
C ARG A 375 -21.13 18.40 23.05
N ILE A 376 -20.23 18.25 22.11
CA ILE A 376 -20.58 18.04 20.69
C ILE A 376 -21.50 16.83 20.53
N ARG A 377 -21.16 15.71 21.18
CA ARG A 377 -21.97 14.49 21.10
C ARG A 377 -23.38 14.69 21.70
N SER A 378 -23.45 15.33 22.86
CA SER A 378 -24.73 15.62 23.54
C SER A 378 -25.62 16.56 22.72
N VAL A 379 -25.08 17.70 22.30
CA VAL A 379 -25.85 18.72 21.55
C VAL A 379 -26.34 18.19 20.21
N PHE A 380 -25.46 17.55 19.45
CA PHE A 380 -25.83 17.08 18.11
C PHE A 380 -26.52 15.70 18.09
N GLY A 381 -26.42 14.91 19.16
CA GLY A 381 -27.01 13.57 19.24
C GLY A 381 -26.30 12.56 18.34
N ILE A 382 -24.98 12.72 18.09
CA ILE A 382 -24.23 11.92 17.15
C ILE A 382 -23.27 10.99 17.89
N SER A 383 -23.19 9.71 17.49
CA SER A 383 -22.27 8.76 18.08
C SER A 383 -20.81 9.17 17.83
N GLN A 384 -19.94 8.84 18.80
CA GLN A 384 -18.51 9.12 18.68
C GLN A 384 -17.86 8.46 17.46
N SER A 385 -18.27 7.25 17.12
CA SER A 385 -17.76 6.53 15.94
C SER A 385 -18.08 7.27 14.65
N ARG A 386 -19.29 7.82 14.53
CA ARG A 386 -19.72 8.59 13.37
C ARG A 386 -18.99 9.93 13.29
N LEU A 387 -18.89 10.68 14.39
CA LEU A 387 -18.11 11.92 14.43
C LEU A 387 -16.64 11.68 14.08
N LYS A 388 -16.04 10.62 14.63
CA LYS A 388 -14.64 10.25 14.36
C LYS A 388 -14.42 9.92 12.88
N SER A 389 -15.35 9.21 12.25
CA SER A 389 -15.25 8.87 10.82
C SER A 389 -15.29 10.11 9.90
N LEU A 390 -15.92 11.19 10.34
CA LEU A 390 -16.00 12.44 9.61
C LEU A 390 -14.87 13.42 9.94
N ASN A 391 -14.30 13.33 11.15
CA ASN A 391 -13.27 14.23 11.67
C ASN A 391 -11.98 13.46 12.03
N PRO A 392 -11.34 12.78 11.06
CA PRO A 392 -10.19 11.92 11.33
C PRO A 392 -8.93 12.68 11.77
N ALA A 393 -8.87 13.99 11.54
CA ALA A 393 -7.76 14.83 12.03
C ALA A 393 -7.75 14.98 13.56
N LEU A 394 -8.91 14.89 14.22
CA LEU A 394 -8.96 15.01 15.68
C LEU A 394 -8.25 13.81 16.32
N THR A 395 -7.32 14.13 17.22
CA THR A 395 -6.50 13.11 17.87
C THR A 395 -7.29 12.35 18.94
N ARG A 396 -6.75 11.22 19.38
CA ARG A 396 -7.34 10.46 20.51
C ARG A 396 -7.46 11.29 21.80
N PHE A 397 -6.62 12.31 21.99
CA PHE A 397 -6.69 13.15 23.18
C PHE A 397 -8.00 13.95 23.21
N VAL A 398 -8.50 14.35 22.04
CA VAL A 398 -9.85 14.93 21.89
C VAL A 398 -10.92 13.87 22.13
N TRP A 399 -10.80 12.70 21.51
CA TRP A 399 -11.81 11.63 21.63
C TRP A 399 -11.96 11.05 23.03
N HIS A 400 -10.94 11.21 23.90
CA HIS A 400 -11.02 10.86 25.31
C HIS A 400 -11.39 12.04 26.23
N GLY A 401 -11.69 13.20 25.66
CA GLY A 401 -12.06 14.40 26.42
C GLY A 401 -10.89 15.04 27.19
N TRP A 402 -9.64 14.65 26.92
CA TRP A 402 -8.45 15.26 27.55
C TRP A 402 -8.03 16.57 26.88
N ARG A 403 -8.54 16.82 25.70
CA ARG A 403 -8.39 18.05 24.94
C ARG A 403 -9.72 18.43 24.33
N GLU A 404 -9.96 19.72 24.25
CA GLU A 404 -11.08 20.29 23.53
C GLU A 404 -10.77 20.40 22.04
N ILE A 405 -11.83 20.42 21.23
CA ILE A 405 -11.75 20.80 19.83
C ILE A 405 -11.52 22.31 19.79
N PRO A 406 -10.51 22.84 19.10
CA PRO A 406 -10.18 24.26 19.15
C PRO A 406 -11.22 25.12 18.45
N SER A 407 -11.27 26.38 18.84
CA SER A 407 -11.95 27.44 18.07
C SER A 407 -11.39 27.48 16.65
N GLY A 408 -12.22 27.81 15.67
CA GLY A 408 -11.88 27.83 14.25
C GLY A 408 -11.90 26.44 13.57
N TYR A 409 -12.04 25.35 14.32
CA TYR A 409 -12.09 24.02 13.72
C TYR A 409 -13.37 23.85 12.89
N SER A 410 -13.19 23.34 11.65
CA SER A 410 -14.26 23.03 10.71
C SER A 410 -14.82 21.64 11.00
N LEU A 411 -15.75 21.56 11.97
CA LEU A 411 -16.37 20.31 12.41
C LEU A 411 -17.29 19.76 11.30
N ARG A 412 -17.04 18.51 10.93
CA ARG A 412 -17.89 17.79 9.97
C ARG A 412 -18.94 16.97 10.68
N LEU A 413 -20.19 17.18 10.30
CA LEU A 413 -21.38 16.49 10.81
C LEU A 413 -22.02 15.66 9.69
N PRO A 414 -22.81 14.60 9.99
CA PRO A 414 -23.59 13.91 8.96
C PRO A 414 -24.53 14.90 8.26
N PRO A 415 -24.81 14.74 6.96
CA PRO A 415 -25.83 15.53 6.28
C PRO A 415 -27.18 15.34 6.97
N ARG A 416 -27.92 16.43 7.16
CA ARG A 416 -29.25 16.45 7.79
C ARG A 416 -30.19 17.32 7.00
N GLN A 417 -31.42 16.83 6.74
CA GLN A 417 -32.50 17.63 6.21
C GLN A 417 -32.84 18.75 7.20
N GLY A 418 -32.96 19.98 6.75
CA GLY A 418 -33.16 21.17 7.57
C GLY A 418 -31.86 21.66 8.29
N GLY A 419 -30.72 21.00 8.06
CA GLY A 419 -29.41 21.43 8.57
C GLY A 419 -29.27 21.34 10.09
N TRP A 420 -28.29 22.07 10.62
CA TRP A 420 -27.88 22.04 12.02
C TRP A 420 -28.06 23.40 12.74
N ALA A 421 -28.72 24.41 12.12
CA ALA A 421 -28.76 25.80 12.62
C ALA A 421 -29.21 25.91 14.09
N ASN A 422 -30.34 25.28 14.46
CA ASN A 422 -30.86 25.31 15.84
C ASN A 422 -29.91 24.68 16.86
N LYS A 423 -29.26 23.55 16.49
CA LYS A 423 -28.25 22.88 17.35
C LYS A 423 -27.00 23.72 17.50
N ILE A 424 -26.59 24.43 16.47
CA ILE A 424 -25.46 25.37 16.49
C ILE A 424 -25.79 26.57 17.39
N ALA A 425 -26.96 27.14 17.27
CA ALA A 425 -27.43 28.25 18.13
C ALA A 425 -27.43 27.81 19.60
N TYR A 426 -27.99 26.64 19.88
CA TYR A 426 -27.98 26.06 21.23
C TYR A 426 -26.56 25.80 21.74
N LEU A 427 -25.65 25.22 20.93
CA LEU A 427 -24.23 25.03 21.33
C LEU A 427 -23.59 26.36 21.75
N ARG A 428 -23.91 27.44 21.05
CA ARG A 428 -23.36 28.80 21.31
C ARG A 428 -23.91 29.47 22.57
N SER A 429 -25.13 29.11 23.00
CA SER A 429 -25.73 29.63 24.22
C SER A 429 -25.27 28.95 25.50
N LEU A 430 -24.59 27.79 25.38
CA LEU A 430 -24.12 27.05 26.54
C LEU A 430 -22.89 27.71 27.19
N PRO A 431 -22.80 27.76 28.56
CA PRO A 431 -21.64 28.29 29.24
C PRO A 431 -20.36 27.46 28.97
N PRO A 432 -19.16 28.02 29.18
CA PRO A 432 -17.91 27.29 29.12
C PRO A 432 -17.92 25.99 29.95
N GLU A 433 -17.24 24.94 29.52
CA GLU A 433 -17.14 23.69 30.27
C GLU A 433 -15.84 23.62 31.05
N ALA A 434 -15.89 23.01 32.23
CA ALA A 434 -14.66 22.57 32.94
C ALA A 434 -14.08 21.34 32.20
N GLY A 435 -12.80 21.43 31.82
CA GLY A 435 -12.09 20.32 31.17
C GLY A 435 -11.93 19.09 32.07
N ARG A 436 -11.86 17.89 31.49
CA ARG A 436 -11.54 16.66 32.25
C ARG A 436 -10.12 16.74 32.84
N GLY A 437 -9.96 16.22 34.07
CA GLY A 437 -8.66 16.11 34.72
C GLY A 437 -7.63 15.27 33.95
N THR A 438 -6.36 15.51 34.23
CA THR A 438 -5.24 14.74 33.65
C THR A 438 -5.18 13.33 34.27
N PRO A 439 -5.14 12.23 33.52
CA PRO A 439 -5.01 10.89 34.08
C PRO A 439 -3.62 10.70 34.71
N LYS A 440 -3.53 9.90 35.78
CA LYS A 440 -2.24 9.60 36.47
C LYS A 440 -1.30 8.76 35.56
N ARG A 441 -1.82 7.94 34.69
CA ARG A 441 -1.06 7.05 33.78
C ARG A 441 -1.65 7.07 32.37
N TYR A 442 -0.78 6.87 31.39
CA TYR A 442 -1.14 6.81 29.98
C TYR A 442 -0.45 5.62 29.28
N THR A 443 -1.20 4.83 28.53
CA THR A 443 -0.64 3.74 27.73
C THR A 443 -0.30 4.23 26.32
N VAL A 444 0.96 4.13 25.95
CA VAL A 444 1.51 4.53 24.63
C VAL A 444 0.84 3.76 23.51
N ARG A 445 0.42 4.46 22.48
CA ARG A 445 -0.22 3.90 21.28
C ARG A 445 0.60 4.19 20.03
N SER A 446 0.29 3.54 18.92
CA SER A 446 0.94 3.78 17.63
C SER A 446 0.85 5.27 17.23
N GLY A 447 1.96 5.85 16.79
CA GLY A 447 2.07 7.26 16.41
C GLY A 447 2.37 8.23 17.56
N ASP A 448 2.48 7.75 18.81
CA ASP A 448 2.86 8.60 19.93
C ASP A 448 4.34 8.96 19.91
N THR A 449 4.61 10.18 20.44
CA THR A 449 5.92 10.58 20.93
C THR A 449 5.80 11.09 22.36
N ALA A 450 6.86 10.98 23.15
CA ALA A 450 6.86 11.46 24.55
C ALA A 450 6.44 12.94 24.64
N CYS A 451 6.96 13.80 23.78
CA CYS A 451 6.61 15.22 23.79
C CYS A 451 5.18 15.52 23.31
N ALA A 452 4.62 14.71 22.38
CA ALA A 452 3.22 14.85 22.01
C ALA A 452 2.28 14.46 23.15
N ILE A 453 2.63 13.38 23.88
CA ILE A 453 1.90 12.97 25.09
C ILE A 453 1.99 14.08 26.17
N ALA A 454 3.18 14.59 26.45
CA ALA A 454 3.38 15.67 27.42
C ALA A 454 2.55 16.92 27.05
N SER A 455 2.62 17.34 25.78
CA SER A 455 1.80 18.43 25.24
C SER A 455 0.30 18.17 25.43
N ALA A 456 -0.14 16.93 25.18
CA ALA A 456 -1.55 16.54 25.32
C ALA A 456 -2.05 16.69 26.77
N PHE A 457 -1.20 16.44 27.75
CA PHE A 457 -1.55 16.58 29.17
C PHE A 457 -1.11 17.93 29.78
N ARG A 458 -0.63 18.87 28.95
CA ARG A 458 -0.19 20.21 29.38
C ARG A 458 0.91 20.12 30.44
N VAL A 459 1.86 19.21 30.29
CA VAL A 459 3.05 19.05 31.12
C VAL A 459 4.30 19.27 30.28
N LYS A 460 5.42 19.63 30.89
CA LYS A 460 6.69 19.81 30.18
C LYS A 460 7.16 18.44 29.64
N CYS A 461 7.65 18.39 28.40
CA CYS A 461 8.15 17.16 27.80
C CYS A 461 9.30 16.57 28.62
N ARG A 462 10.18 17.42 29.14
CA ARG A 462 11.31 17.00 29.99
C ARG A 462 10.83 16.30 31.25
N ASP A 463 9.83 16.86 31.94
CA ASP A 463 9.29 16.26 33.16
C ASP A 463 8.70 14.87 32.91
N LEU A 464 8.01 14.68 31.76
CA LEU A 464 7.50 13.37 31.36
C LEU A 464 8.64 12.38 31.08
N ILE A 465 9.70 12.82 30.40
CA ILE A 465 10.87 12.01 30.06
C ILE A 465 11.57 11.56 31.33
N ASP A 466 11.86 12.51 32.24
CA ASP A 466 12.58 12.28 33.47
C ASP A 466 11.80 11.39 34.44
N MET A 467 10.51 11.65 34.63
CA MET A 467 9.62 10.82 35.47
C MET A 467 9.55 9.37 35.01
N ASN A 468 9.61 9.13 33.70
CA ASN A 468 9.53 7.81 33.12
C ASN A 468 10.88 7.22 32.69
N ARG A 469 11.99 7.87 33.03
CA ARG A 469 13.36 7.44 32.75
C ARG A 469 13.57 7.04 31.26
N LEU A 470 13.06 7.85 30.32
CA LEU A 470 13.07 7.52 28.89
C LEU A 470 14.41 7.76 28.19
N GLY A 471 15.42 8.27 28.89
CA GLY A 471 16.73 8.60 28.34
C GLY A 471 16.70 9.78 27.35
N ARG A 472 17.89 10.20 26.86
CA ARG A 472 18.03 11.40 26.00
C ARG A 472 17.25 11.32 24.68
N GLN A 473 17.04 10.12 24.14
CA GLN A 473 16.31 9.94 22.87
C GLN A 473 14.79 9.89 23.06
N ALA A 474 14.28 9.88 24.29
CA ALA A 474 12.86 9.82 24.63
C ALA A 474 12.08 8.73 23.88
N VAL A 475 12.70 7.57 23.67
CA VAL A 475 12.10 6.46 22.94
C VAL A 475 11.02 5.81 23.80
N ILE A 476 9.81 5.72 23.23
CA ILE A 476 8.67 5.05 23.85
C ILE A 476 8.19 3.90 22.96
N ARG A 477 7.57 2.87 23.56
CA ARG A 477 7.08 1.69 22.84
C ARG A 477 5.57 1.58 22.95
N VAL A 478 4.91 1.14 21.91
CA VAL A 478 3.47 0.85 21.94
C VAL A 478 3.18 -0.16 23.05
N GLY A 479 2.15 0.13 23.88
CA GLY A 479 1.80 -0.64 25.07
C GLY A 479 2.54 -0.21 26.34
N GLN A 480 3.58 0.60 26.25
CA GLN A 480 4.30 1.11 27.43
C GLN A 480 3.36 2.02 28.26
N SER A 481 3.31 1.81 29.58
CA SER A 481 2.57 2.68 30.49
C SER A 481 3.48 3.78 31.00
N LEU A 482 3.10 5.03 30.75
CA LEU A 482 3.80 6.24 31.23
C LEU A 482 3.05 6.86 32.39
N GLN A 483 3.78 7.26 33.42
CA GLN A 483 3.26 8.13 34.45
C GLN A 483 3.20 9.56 33.93
N ILE A 484 2.08 10.27 34.17
CA ILE A 484 1.89 11.63 33.71
C ILE A 484 2.17 12.57 34.93
N PRO A 485 3.13 13.48 34.79
CA PRO A 485 3.42 14.46 35.83
C PRO A 485 2.15 15.24 36.23
N LYS A 486 2.06 15.64 37.50
CA LYS A 486 1.02 16.58 37.92
C LYS A 486 1.23 17.91 37.18
N ARG A 487 0.14 18.52 36.76
CA ARG A 487 0.16 19.84 36.14
C ARG A 487 0.69 20.83 37.20
N ILE A 488 1.76 21.55 36.89
CA ILE A 488 2.16 22.68 37.70
C ILE A 488 1.11 23.76 37.44
N SER A 489 0.26 24.02 38.42
CA SER A 489 -0.59 25.20 38.45
C SER A 489 0.34 26.40 38.50
N GLY A 490 0.50 27.09 37.36
CA GLY A 490 1.04 28.44 37.30
C GLY A 490 -0.10 29.41 37.29
#